data_cfac7c074ec226f77769e3a574e03698
#
_entry.id   cfac7c074ec226f77769e3a574e03698
#
_cell.length_a   1.000
_cell.length_b   1.000
_cell.length_c   1.000
_cell.angle_alpha   90.00
_cell.angle_beta   90.00
_cell.angle_gamma   90.00
#
_symmetry.space_group_name_H-M   'P 1'
#
loop_
_entity.id
_entity.type
_entity.pdbx_description
1 polymer ?
#
loop_
_entity_poly.entity_id
_entity_poly.type
_entity_poly.pdbx_seq_one_letter_code
_entity_poly.pdbx_strand_id
1 'polypeptide(L)'
;DWNPEAIEYATKNWHINVIRTRIYEHEFAENPAKFFLTLEEQILKPARANGLYIIIHPWFGENDSLPASGGTKMWLAVANRYKNDPHIIYDLLAEPRDTTFDAVFQSYSSLIPQIRSIAPSSLIMVTGLDWGRDINAYLDSPLPYANLVYRANPYNKTAEFPGLFGQIALQ
;
A
#
# COMPACT_ATOMS: atom_id res chain seq x y z
N ASP A 1 9.69 4.31 -12.76
CA ASP A 1 9.97 4.59 -11.35
C ASP A 1 9.98 6.10 -11.14
N TRP A 2 9.53 6.54 -9.96
CA TRP A 2 9.58 7.94 -9.57
C TRP A 2 11.03 8.36 -9.27
N ASN A 3 11.34 9.62 -9.59
CA ASN A 3 12.54 10.34 -9.18
C ASN A 3 12.18 11.82 -8.99
N PRO A 4 13.06 12.66 -8.44
CA PRO A 4 12.73 14.06 -8.14
C PRO A 4 12.20 14.86 -9.36
N GLU A 5 12.81 14.69 -10.53
CA GLU A 5 12.38 15.39 -11.74
C GLU A 5 11.00 14.93 -12.23
N ALA A 6 10.74 13.61 -12.21
CA ALA A 6 9.45 13.06 -12.60
C ALA A 6 8.33 13.50 -11.65
N ILE A 7 8.59 13.56 -10.35
CA ILE A 7 7.65 14.04 -9.34
C ILE A 7 7.31 15.53 -9.59
N GLU A 8 8.33 16.35 -9.77
CA GLU A 8 8.14 17.78 -10.04
C GLU A 8 7.37 18.01 -11.36
N TYR A 9 7.75 17.29 -12.42
CA TYR A 9 7.08 17.38 -13.70
C TYR A 9 5.60 16.99 -13.62
N ALA A 10 5.30 15.85 -13.01
CA ALA A 10 3.93 15.37 -12.89
C ALA A 10 3.07 16.30 -12.01
N THR A 11 3.63 16.85 -10.95
CA THR A 11 2.93 17.82 -10.10
C THR A 11 2.58 19.08 -10.88
N LYS A 12 3.54 19.63 -11.63
CA LYS A 12 3.35 20.90 -12.37
C LYS A 12 2.46 20.74 -13.60
N ASN A 13 2.59 19.63 -14.33
CA ASN A 13 1.95 19.48 -15.63
C ASN A 13 0.68 18.63 -15.60
N TRP A 14 0.57 17.68 -14.67
CA TRP A 14 -0.59 16.79 -14.54
C TRP A 14 -1.44 17.11 -13.31
N HIS A 15 -1.01 18.05 -12.47
CA HIS A 15 -1.69 18.49 -11.25
C HIS A 15 -2.05 17.34 -10.32
N ILE A 16 -1.16 16.34 -10.22
CA ILE A 16 -1.34 15.22 -9.29
C ILE A 16 -1.23 15.70 -7.84
N ASN A 17 -1.92 15.01 -6.93
CA ASN A 17 -1.85 15.25 -5.50
C ASN A 17 -1.40 14.01 -4.71
N VAL A 18 -1.20 12.89 -5.39
CA VAL A 18 -0.73 11.64 -4.80
C VAL A 18 0.15 10.87 -5.79
N ILE A 19 1.17 10.22 -5.26
CA ILE A 19 1.98 9.24 -6.00
C ILE A 19 1.92 7.89 -5.28
N ARG A 20 2.10 6.80 -6.03
CA ARG A 20 2.28 5.46 -5.48
C ARG A 20 3.65 4.94 -5.83
N THR A 21 4.43 4.55 -4.83
CA THR A 21 5.79 4.05 -4.99
C THR A 21 5.92 2.63 -4.45
N ARG A 22 6.75 1.84 -5.11
CA ARG A 22 7.07 0.47 -4.70
C ARG A 22 8.28 0.47 -3.78
N ILE A 23 8.24 -0.37 -2.75
CA ILE A 23 9.37 -0.73 -1.90
C ILE A 23 9.65 -2.23 -2.00
N TYR A 24 10.91 -2.61 -1.90
CA TYR A 24 11.33 -4.00 -2.11
C TYR A 24 11.86 -4.61 -0.81
N GLU A 25 11.30 -5.76 -0.42
CA GLU A 25 11.72 -6.48 0.78
C GLU A 25 13.20 -6.86 0.73
N HIS A 26 13.69 -7.34 -0.41
CA HIS A 26 15.08 -7.75 -0.56
C HIS A 26 16.07 -6.58 -0.39
N GLU A 27 15.73 -5.38 -0.87
CA GLU A 27 16.57 -4.19 -0.66
C GLU A 27 16.63 -3.80 0.82
N PHE A 28 15.49 -3.88 1.51
CA PHE A 28 15.43 -3.67 2.95
C PHE A 28 16.26 -4.73 3.69
N ALA A 29 16.14 -6.01 3.33
CA ALA A 29 16.87 -7.10 3.96
C ALA A 29 18.38 -6.98 3.75
N GLU A 30 18.83 -6.57 2.56
CA GLU A 30 20.24 -6.39 2.22
C GLU A 30 20.87 -5.22 2.99
N ASN A 31 20.24 -4.05 2.98
CA ASN A 31 20.77 -2.85 3.64
C ASN A 31 19.67 -1.86 4.03
N PRO A 32 19.11 -1.97 5.24
CA PRO A 32 18.05 -1.08 5.70
C PRO A 32 18.42 0.41 5.66
N ALA A 33 19.67 0.76 5.93
CA ALA A 33 20.12 2.16 5.92
C ALA A 33 20.09 2.74 4.50
N LYS A 34 20.61 2.01 3.52
CA LYS A 34 20.56 2.40 2.11
C LYS A 34 19.13 2.45 1.59
N PHE A 35 18.31 1.45 1.93
CA PHE A 35 16.89 1.41 1.58
C PHE A 35 16.17 2.69 2.02
N PHE A 36 16.28 3.07 3.29
CA PHE A 36 15.65 4.28 3.79
C PHE A 36 16.24 5.57 3.21
N LEU A 37 17.54 5.61 2.96
CA LEU A 37 18.18 6.77 2.34
C LEU A 37 17.64 6.97 0.91
N THR A 38 17.59 5.90 0.12
CA THR A 38 17.06 5.94 -1.26
C THR A 38 15.61 6.36 -1.28
N LEU A 39 14.76 5.73 -0.45
CA LEU A 39 13.34 6.07 -0.35
C LEU A 39 13.16 7.56 0.02
N GLU A 40 13.90 8.05 1.00
CA GLU A 40 13.80 9.43 1.47
C GLU A 40 14.26 10.43 0.40
N GLU A 41 15.46 10.25 -0.16
CA GLU A 41 16.04 11.24 -1.08
C GLU A 41 15.39 11.24 -2.46
N GLN A 42 15.00 10.07 -2.97
CA GLN A 42 14.45 9.97 -4.33
C GLN A 42 12.93 10.19 -4.38
N ILE A 43 12.22 9.89 -3.31
CA ILE A 43 10.74 9.86 -3.33
C ILE A 43 10.12 10.79 -2.28
N LEU A 44 10.41 10.56 -0.99
CA LEU A 44 9.60 11.18 0.06
C LEU A 44 9.88 12.68 0.21
N LYS A 45 11.13 13.11 0.20
CA LYS A 45 11.47 14.54 0.24
C LYS A 45 10.94 15.30 -0.95
N PRO A 46 11.17 14.87 -2.22
CA PRO A 46 10.60 15.54 -3.38
C PRO A 46 9.07 15.58 -3.37
N ALA A 47 8.41 14.50 -2.97
CA ALA A 47 6.96 14.44 -2.91
C ALA A 47 6.39 15.41 -1.86
N ARG A 48 6.94 15.43 -0.64
CA ARG A 48 6.55 16.40 0.40
C ARG A 48 6.78 17.85 -0.02
N ALA A 49 7.92 18.13 -0.66
CA ALA A 49 8.22 19.48 -1.17
C ALA A 49 7.21 19.98 -2.20
N ASN A 50 6.54 19.05 -2.89
CA ASN A 50 5.47 19.32 -3.85
C ASN A 50 4.05 19.15 -3.26
N GLY A 51 3.91 18.94 -1.94
CA GLY A 51 2.62 18.80 -1.26
C GLY A 51 1.85 17.52 -1.58
N LEU A 52 2.53 16.46 -2.03
CA LEU A 52 1.90 15.21 -2.43
C LEU A 52 1.69 14.26 -1.25
N TYR A 53 0.61 13.48 -1.30
CA TYR A 53 0.48 12.25 -0.56
C TYR A 53 1.28 11.13 -1.24
N ILE A 54 1.74 10.16 -0.44
CA ILE A 54 2.60 9.08 -0.91
C ILE A 54 2.05 7.75 -0.45
N ILE A 55 1.61 6.93 -1.40
CA ILE A 55 1.20 5.55 -1.15
C ILE A 55 2.45 4.68 -1.30
N ILE A 56 2.88 4.08 -0.21
CA ILE A 56 3.98 3.11 -0.21
C ILE A 56 3.38 1.71 -0.31
N HIS A 57 3.78 0.93 -1.31
CA HIS A 57 3.33 -0.45 -1.46
C HIS A 57 4.51 -1.42 -1.63
N PRO A 58 4.39 -2.68 -1.17
CA PRO A 58 5.50 -3.60 -1.11
C PRO A 58 5.66 -4.40 -2.39
N TRP A 59 6.86 -4.97 -2.55
CA TRP A 59 7.13 -6.12 -3.39
C TRP A 59 7.90 -7.16 -2.57
N PHE A 60 7.29 -8.32 -2.31
CA PHE A 60 7.87 -9.38 -1.51
C PHE A 60 8.65 -10.41 -2.34
N GLY A 61 8.45 -10.43 -3.65
CA GLY A 61 9.05 -11.36 -4.59
C GLY A 61 8.08 -11.76 -5.70
N GLU A 62 8.56 -12.48 -6.70
CA GLU A 62 7.72 -12.86 -7.85
C GLU A 62 6.65 -13.88 -7.47
N ASN A 63 6.92 -14.76 -6.50
CA ASN A 63 6.02 -15.81 -6.07
C ASN A 63 5.26 -15.48 -4.77
N ASP A 64 5.64 -14.40 -4.09
CA ASP A 64 5.10 -14.06 -2.78
C ASP A 64 4.15 -12.86 -2.90
N SER A 65 2.86 -13.12 -2.75
CA SER A 65 1.85 -12.07 -2.69
C SER A 65 1.52 -11.64 -1.26
N LEU A 66 1.96 -12.39 -0.25
CA LEU A 66 1.77 -12.12 1.17
C LEU A 66 3.12 -11.97 1.88
N PRO A 67 3.21 -11.12 2.92
CA PRO A 67 4.46 -10.91 3.63
C PRO A 67 4.84 -12.15 4.46
N ALA A 68 6.04 -12.67 4.23
CA ALA A 68 6.72 -13.54 5.19
C ALA A 68 7.30 -12.71 6.35
N SER A 69 8.09 -13.34 7.21
CA SER A 69 8.69 -12.65 8.37
C SER A 69 9.56 -11.43 8.00
N GLY A 70 10.21 -11.45 6.83
CA GLY A 70 10.99 -10.32 6.30
C GLY A 70 10.11 -9.14 5.94
N GLY A 71 9.02 -9.37 5.21
CA GLY A 71 8.05 -8.34 4.84
C GLY A 71 7.37 -7.70 6.05
N THR A 72 7.06 -8.50 7.08
CA THR A 72 6.60 -7.97 8.37
C THR A 72 7.64 -7.04 9.01
N LYS A 73 8.91 -7.46 9.08
CA LYS A 73 10.00 -6.62 9.64
C LYS A 73 10.16 -5.31 8.87
N MET A 74 10.11 -5.36 7.55
CA MET A 74 10.16 -4.16 6.70
C MET A 74 9.02 -3.19 7.04
N TRP A 75 7.77 -3.69 7.12
CA TRP A 75 6.63 -2.84 7.44
C TRP A 75 6.71 -2.21 8.83
N LEU A 76 7.16 -2.95 9.85
CA LEU A 76 7.33 -2.39 11.19
C LEU A 76 8.42 -1.33 11.24
N ALA A 77 9.51 -1.51 10.48
CA ALA A 77 10.57 -0.51 10.35
C ALA A 77 10.08 0.76 9.63
N VAL A 78 9.31 0.60 8.53
CA VAL A 78 8.67 1.71 7.79
C VAL A 78 7.70 2.45 8.71
N ALA A 79 6.80 1.74 9.40
CA ALA A 79 5.86 2.34 10.33
C ALA A 79 6.56 3.11 11.45
N ASN A 80 7.59 2.55 12.06
CA ASN A 80 8.32 3.22 13.12
C ASN A 80 9.03 4.50 12.64
N ARG A 81 9.57 4.50 11.44
CA ARG A 81 10.27 5.66 10.87
C ARG A 81 9.31 6.79 10.51
N TYR A 82 8.13 6.46 9.97
CA TYR A 82 7.20 7.43 9.38
C TYR A 82 5.89 7.60 10.16
N LYS A 83 5.79 7.12 11.38
CA LYS A 83 4.57 7.13 12.21
C LYS A 83 3.91 8.51 12.41
N ASN A 84 4.70 9.58 12.27
CA ASN A 84 4.24 10.96 12.45
C ASN A 84 4.12 11.71 11.12
N ASP A 85 4.27 11.04 9.98
CA ASP A 85 4.18 11.67 8.66
C ASP A 85 2.76 11.53 8.10
N PRO A 86 1.98 12.62 8.05
CA PRO A 86 0.60 12.58 7.58
C PRO A 86 0.47 12.42 6.07
N HIS A 87 1.57 12.52 5.31
CA HIS A 87 1.55 12.35 3.86
C HIS A 87 1.66 10.89 3.43
N ILE A 88 2.03 9.97 4.34
CA ILE A 88 2.29 8.58 3.99
C ILE A 88 1.06 7.70 4.25
N ILE A 89 0.71 6.92 3.24
CA ILE A 89 -0.35 5.92 3.25
C ILE A 89 0.31 4.55 3.08
N TYR A 90 0.02 3.60 3.97
CA TYR A 90 0.59 2.25 3.93
C TYR A 90 -0.32 1.30 3.15
N ASP A 91 0.06 0.94 1.94
CA ASP A 91 -0.63 -0.08 1.12
C ASP A 91 0.04 -1.44 1.37
N LEU A 92 -0.49 -2.22 2.31
CA LEU A 92 0.23 -3.33 2.93
C LEU A 92 0.47 -4.53 2.01
N LEU A 93 -0.42 -4.76 1.03
CA LEU A 93 -0.28 -5.83 0.04
C LEU A 93 -0.46 -5.25 -1.37
N ALA A 94 0.41 -5.61 -2.30
CA ALA A 94 0.31 -5.09 -3.66
C ALA A 94 -0.83 -5.74 -4.46
N GLU A 95 -0.73 -7.02 -4.69
CA GLU A 95 -1.60 -7.77 -5.61
C GLU A 95 -1.71 -9.24 -5.17
N PRO A 96 -2.49 -9.57 -4.11
CA PRO A 96 -2.68 -10.94 -3.67
C PRO A 96 -3.22 -11.82 -4.79
N ARG A 97 -2.52 -12.91 -5.07
CA ARG A 97 -2.84 -13.88 -6.12
C ARG A 97 -2.44 -15.29 -5.66
N ASP A 98 -3.01 -16.30 -6.29
CA ASP A 98 -2.71 -17.70 -6.00
C ASP A 98 -2.85 -18.05 -4.50
N THR A 99 -3.81 -17.39 -3.85
CA THR A 99 -4.07 -17.48 -2.40
C THR A 99 -5.57 -17.43 -2.12
N THR A 100 -5.96 -17.55 -0.87
CA THR A 100 -7.36 -17.49 -0.43
C THR A 100 -7.67 -16.18 0.28
N PHE A 101 -8.95 -15.82 0.35
CA PHE A 101 -9.39 -14.65 1.12
C PHE A 101 -9.01 -14.79 2.60
N ASP A 102 -9.16 -15.99 3.18
CA ASP A 102 -8.79 -16.23 4.57
C ASP A 102 -7.30 -15.96 4.82
N ALA A 103 -6.42 -16.38 3.92
CA ALA A 103 -4.98 -16.12 4.04
C ALA A 103 -4.66 -14.62 3.95
N VAL A 104 -5.32 -13.89 3.04
CA VAL A 104 -5.20 -12.42 2.93
C VAL A 104 -5.74 -11.75 4.18
N PHE A 105 -6.92 -12.16 4.65
CA PHE A 105 -7.55 -11.62 5.87
C PHE A 105 -6.68 -11.87 7.11
N GLN A 106 -6.12 -13.08 7.26
CA GLN A 106 -5.18 -13.41 8.34
C GLN A 106 -3.89 -12.58 8.28
N SER A 107 -3.37 -12.36 7.08
CA SER A 107 -2.19 -11.51 6.88
C SER A 107 -2.45 -10.08 7.39
N TYR A 108 -3.58 -9.47 7.04
CA TYR A 108 -3.98 -8.16 7.55
C TYR A 108 -4.25 -8.19 9.07
N SER A 109 -4.95 -9.21 9.55
CA SER A 109 -5.27 -9.36 10.98
C SER A 109 -4.03 -9.53 11.86
N SER A 110 -2.95 -10.06 11.29
CA SER A 110 -1.65 -10.14 11.96
C SER A 110 -0.87 -8.83 11.90
N LEU A 111 -0.84 -8.16 10.74
CA LEU A 111 0.07 -7.03 10.50
C LEU A 111 -0.52 -5.70 10.98
N ILE A 112 -1.82 -5.46 10.77
CA ILE A 112 -2.45 -4.17 11.12
C ILE A 112 -2.33 -3.85 12.62
N PRO A 113 -2.61 -4.75 13.57
CA PRO A 113 -2.44 -4.44 14.99
C PRO A 113 -0.99 -4.06 15.36
N GLN A 114 -0.01 -4.70 14.75
CA GLN A 114 1.40 -4.39 14.99
C GLN A 114 1.75 -2.98 14.47
N ILE A 115 1.29 -2.61 13.27
CA ILE A 115 1.46 -1.26 12.73
C ILE A 115 0.71 -0.24 13.61
N ARG A 116 -0.52 -0.53 14.04
CA ARG A 116 -1.32 0.35 14.89
C ARG A 116 -0.68 0.61 16.26
N SER A 117 0.06 -0.35 16.82
CA SER A 117 0.81 -0.12 18.06
C SER A 117 1.94 0.91 17.92
N ILE A 118 2.45 1.10 16.69
CA ILE A 118 3.55 2.02 16.36
C ILE A 118 2.99 3.34 15.79
N ALA A 119 2.05 3.24 14.86
CA ALA A 119 1.48 4.33 14.06
C ALA A 119 -0.06 4.31 14.12
N PRO A 120 -0.67 4.68 15.26
CA PRO A 120 -2.10 4.46 15.51
C PRO A 120 -3.04 5.21 14.56
N SER A 121 -2.62 6.36 14.06
CA SER A 121 -3.44 7.24 13.22
C SER A 121 -3.18 7.13 11.73
N SER A 122 -2.21 6.31 11.31
CA SER A 122 -1.83 6.19 9.90
C SER A 122 -2.97 5.63 9.05
N LEU A 123 -3.08 6.12 7.81
CA LEU A 123 -3.99 5.56 6.84
C LEU A 123 -3.40 4.28 6.25
N ILE A 124 -4.18 3.20 6.26
CA ILE A 124 -3.77 1.90 5.75
C ILE A 124 -4.67 1.52 4.58
N MET A 125 -4.08 1.16 3.46
CA MET A 125 -4.79 0.59 2.31
C MET A 125 -4.74 -0.94 2.38
N VAL A 126 -5.87 -1.54 2.06
CA VAL A 126 -6.05 -2.99 1.98
C VAL A 126 -6.67 -3.34 0.63
N THR A 127 -6.35 -4.51 0.13
CA THR A 127 -6.85 -5.01 -1.15
C THR A 127 -7.29 -6.47 -1.03
N GLY A 128 -8.08 -6.95 -1.98
CA GLY A 128 -8.58 -8.32 -2.00
C GLY A 128 -7.76 -9.24 -2.91
N LEU A 129 -8.45 -10.24 -3.44
CA LEU A 129 -7.88 -11.30 -4.28
C LEU A 129 -7.74 -10.90 -5.76
N ASP A 130 -7.30 -11.87 -6.54
CA ASP A 130 -7.23 -11.79 -8.00
C ASP A 130 -6.48 -10.55 -8.48
N TRP A 131 -5.23 -10.41 -8.07
CA TRP A 131 -4.37 -9.25 -8.37
C TRP A 131 -4.94 -7.93 -7.80
N GLY A 132 -5.71 -8.02 -6.73
CA GLY A 132 -6.37 -6.88 -6.10
C GLY A 132 -7.63 -6.41 -6.84
N ARG A 133 -8.19 -7.21 -7.76
CA ARG A 133 -9.42 -6.88 -8.48
C ARG A 133 -10.67 -7.18 -7.69
N ASP A 134 -10.66 -8.26 -6.89
CA ASP A 134 -11.82 -8.71 -6.13
C ASP A 134 -11.72 -8.30 -4.66
N ILE A 135 -12.53 -7.33 -4.26
CA ILE A 135 -12.68 -6.86 -2.89
C ILE A 135 -14.06 -7.20 -2.30
N ASN A 136 -14.91 -7.95 -3.03
CA ASN A 136 -16.29 -8.20 -2.63
C ASN A 136 -16.41 -8.95 -1.30
N ALA A 137 -15.46 -9.84 -0.98
CA ALA A 137 -15.49 -10.56 0.30
C ALA A 137 -15.47 -9.63 1.54
N TYR A 138 -14.97 -8.40 1.42
CA TYR A 138 -15.02 -7.42 2.52
C TYR A 138 -16.40 -6.79 2.74
N LEU A 139 -17.34 -6.94 1.81
CA LEU A 139 -18.74 -6.50 2.01
C LEU A 139 -19.40 -7.28 3.15
N ASP A 140 -19.13 -8.60 3.20
CA ASP A 140 -19.70 -9.50 4.21
C ASP A 140 -18.82 -9.60 5.46
N SER A 141 -17.51 -9.42 5.30
CA SER A 141 -16.51 -9.59 6.36
C SER A 141 -15.47 -8.46 6.33
N PRO A 142 -15.85 -7.23 6.71
CA PRO A 142 -14.90 -6.12 6.75
C PRO A 142 -13.86 -6.33 7.84
N LEU A 143 -12.66 -5.80 7.61
CA LEU A 143 -11.62 -5.80 8.63
C LEU A 143 -12.02 -4.87 9.79
N PRO A 144 -11.93 -5.32 11.06
CA PRO A 144 -12.44 -4.59 12.23
C PRO A 144 -11.47 -3.50 12.72
N TYR A 145 -10.94 -2.69 11.81
CA TYR A 145 -9.97 -1.63 12.13
C TYR A 145 -10.40 -0.29 11.55
N ALA A 146 -10.10 0.79 12.26
CA ALA A 146 -10.33 2.15 11.78
C ALA A 146 -9.25 2.61 10.80
N ASN A 147 -9.53 3.68 10.06
CA ASN A 147 -8.63 4.34 9.10
C ASN A 147 -8.12 3.37 8.01
N LEU A 148 -9.02 2.55 7.46
CA LEU A 148 -8.75 1.71 6.31
C LEU A 148 -9.30 2.32 5.02
N VAL A 149 -8.59 2.07 3.93
CA VAL A 149 -9.03 2.31 2.56
C VAL A 149 -9.05 0.99 1.81
N TYR A 150 -10.21 0.57 1.33
CA TYR A 150 -10.32 -0.61 0.48
C TYR A 150 -10.00 -0.22 -0.96
N ARG A 151 -8.96 -0.86 -1.52
CA ARG A 151 -8.45 -0.58 -2.86
C ARG A 151 -8.75 -1.73 -3.81
N ALA A 152 -9.24 -1.39 -4.99
CA ALA A 152 -9.35 -2.32 -6.12
C ALA A 152 -8.44 -1.90 -7.27
N ASN A 153 -7.90 -2.87 -8.01
CA ASN A 153 -7.13 -2.69 -9.24
C ASN A 153 -8.01 -3.02 -10.46
N PRO A 154 -8.72 -2.05 -11.06
CA PRO A 154 -9.71 -2.33 -12.11
C PRO A 154 -9.05 -2.51 -13.48
N TYR A 155 -8.35 -3.63 -13.68
CA TYR A 155 -7.82 -4.01 -15.01
C TYR A 155 -8.89 -4.64 -15.94
N ASN A 156 -10.14 -4.62 -15.49
CA ASN A 156 -11.27 -5.23 -16.17
C ASN A 156 -11.78 -4.37 -17.31
N LYS A 157 -12.57 -4.98 -18.20
CA LYS A 157 -13.31 -4.23 -19.23
C LYS A 157 -14.36 -3.34 -18.57
N THR A 158 -14.59 -2.15 -19.12
CA THR A 158 -15.56 -1.17 -18.58
C THR A 158 -16.96 -1.77 -18.31
N ALA A 159 -17.39 -2.73 -19.11
CA ALA A 159 -18.68 -3.41 -18.93
C ALA A 159 -18.78 -4.23 -17.64
N GLU A 160 -17.66 -4.57 -17.01
CA GLU A 160 -17.61 -5.33 -15.75
C GLU A 160 -17.66 -4.43 -14.51
N PHE A 161 -17.42 -3.11 -14.65
CA PHE A 161 -17.38 -2.16 -13.55
C PHE A 161 -18.67 -2.10 -12.71
N PRO A 162 -19.89 -2.14 -13.28
CA PRO A 162 -21.11 -2.16 -12.47
C PRO A 162 -21.19 -3.35 -11.51
N GLY A 163 -20.71 -4.53 -11.93
CA GLY A 163 -20.66 -5.72 -11.08
C GLY A 163 -19.60 -5.64 -10.00
N LEU A 164 -18.47 -4.97 -10.29
CA LEU A 164 -17.36 -4.84 -9.36
C LEU A 164 -17.60 -3.75 -8.28
N PHE A 165 -18.23 -2.64 -8.67
CA PHE A 165 -18.35 -1.46 -7.81
C PHE A 165 -19.81 -1.12 -7.45
N GLY A 166 -20.79 -1.69 -8.14
CA GLY A 166 -22.19 -1.36 -7.91
C GLY A 166 -22.67 -1.67 -6.50
N GLN A 167 -22.22 -2.77 -5.92
CA GLN A 167 -22.56 -3.15 -4.55
C GLN A 167 -21.84 -2.29 -3.51
N ILE A 168 -20.60 -1.86 -3.79
CA ILE A 168 -19.82 -1.00 -2.89
C ILE A 168 -20.39 0.41 -2.84
N ALA A 169 -20.91 0.91 -3.95
CA ALA A 169 -21.49 2.24 -4.05
C ALA A 169 -22.85 2.38 -3.36
N LEU A 170 -23.48 1.28 -2.95
CA LEU A 170 -24.80 1.25 -2.29
C LEU A 170 -24.71 1.15 -0.75
N GLN A 171 -23.52 1.07 -0.18
CA GLN A 171 -23.26 1.06 1.26
C GLN A 171 -22.68 2.41 1.73
#